data_a0eff24bef01e256c4698274c0333a18
#
_entry.id   a0eff24bef01e256c4698274c0333a18
#
_cell.length_a   1.000
_cell.length_b   1.000
_cell.length_c   1.000
_cell.angle_alpha   90.00
_cell.angle_beta   90.00
_cell.angle_gamma   90.00
#
_symmetry.space_group_name_H-M   'P 1'
#
loop_
_entity.id
_entity.type
_entity.pdbx_description
1 polymer ?
#
loop_
_entity_poly.entity_id
_entity_poly.type
_entity_poly.pdbx_seq_one_letter_code
_entity_poly.pdbx_strand_id
1 'polypeptide(L)'
;MEIYEADSVERYNRYFGFETRHPLVSIVHFDDTVHQPTHCMHFGFYALFLKNTSGCKIKYGKTNYDFDDETVVSFAPGQTVGIHRLEDGPAPVATGLLFHPDFLHLTPLGQKIKQYSFFSYASNEALHLSSEERIILQDYMDKIERELQHPIDRFSKSLIISNIEVMLNYSMRFYERQFITREELNNSAMSRFEMLLDEYLDSGMGLTEGIPTVKYFADKVCLSPNYFGDLVKSETGKTAQEYIQLKMINYAKSSLLDPKLSTKQTAELLGFQHPQHFIRFFKKQTGNTPREYRLQLN
;
A
#
# COMPACT_ATOMS: atom_id res chain seq x y z
N MET A 1 -18.60 -15.50 -8.89
CA MET A 1 -18.59 -15.20 -7.46
C MET A 1 -19.38 -13.91 -7.29
N GLU A 2 -20.41 -13.91 -6.49
CA GLU A 2 -21.27 -12.74 -6.29
C GLU A 2 -20.53 -11.66 -5.51
N ILE A 3 -20.61 -10.41 -5.95
CA ILE A 3 -19.96 -9.27 -5.28
C ILE A 3 -21.04 -8.49 -4.56
N TYR A 4 -20.88 -8.32 -3.26
CA TYR A 4 -21.75 -7.45 -2.48
C TYR A 4 -21.23 -6.01 -2.50
N GLU A 5 -22.06 -5.08 -2.97
CA GLU A 5 -21.74 -3.65 -3.03
C GLU A 5 -22.01 -2.98 -1.68
N ALA A 6 -20.96 -2.80 -0.89
CA ALA A 6 -20.98 -2.03 0.36
C ALA A 6 -20.58 -0.57 0.08
N ASP A 7 -21.44 0.16 -0.63
CA ASP A 7 -21.23 1.53 -1.07
C ASP A 7 -21.32 2.56 0.06
N SER A 8 -21.94 2.21 1.19
CA SER A 8 -22.09 3.07 2.36
C SER A 8 -21.88 2.30 3.67
N VAL A 9 -21.51 3.02 4.72
CA VAL A 9 -21.38 2.48 6.09
C VAL A 9 -22.71 1.91 6.58
N GLU A 10 -23.81 2.60 6.31
CA GLU A 10 -25.15 2.12 6.68
C GLU A 10 -25.50 0.79 6.02
N ARG A 11 -25.22 0.65 4.71
CA ARG A 11 -25.49 -0.59 3.96
C ARG A 11 -24.64 -1.75 4.47
N TYR A 12 -23.40 -1.48 4.82
CA TYR A 12 -22.49 -2.45 5.44
C TYR A 12 -23.04 -2.91 6.81
N ASN A 13 -23.38 -1.95 7.67
CA ASN A 13 -23.92 -2.26 9.00
C ASN A 13 -25.21 -3.10 8.90
N ARG A 14 -26.11 -2.72 8.02
CA ARG A 14 -27.39 -3.46 7.79
C ARG A 14 -27.12 -4.90 7.33
N TYR A 15 -26.14 -5.10 6.49
CA TYR A 15 -25.78 -6.43 5.98
C TYR A 15 -25.31 -7.37 7.08
N PHE A 16 -24.51 -6.87 8.02
CA PHE A 16 -23.97 -7.65 9.13
C PHE A 16 -24.84 -7.60 10.40
N GLY A 17 -25.94 -6.83 10.40
CA GLY A 17 -26.80 -6.67 11.56
C GLY A 17 -26.26 -5.70 12.62
N PHE A 18 -25.30 -4.84 12.27
CA PHE A 18 -24.78 -3.82 13.19
C PHE A 18 -25.71 -2.59 13.29
N GLU A 19 -25.74 -1.98 14.47
CA GLU A 19 -26.43 -0.71 14.67
C GLU A 19 -25.73 0.43 13.92
N THR A 20 -26.52 1.27 13.21
CA THR A 20 -26.00 2.47 12.54
C THR A 20 -26.31 3.70 13.40
N ARG A 21 -25.32 4.18 14.15
CA ARG A 21 -25.42 5.39 14.98
C ARG A 21 -25.09 6.66 14.21
N HIS A 22 -24.20 6.55 13.21
CA HIS A 22 -23.85 7.65 12.32
C HIS A 22 -23.75 7.12 10.88
N PRO A 23 -24.33 7.79 9.87
CA PRO A 23 -24.39 7.25 8.50
C PRO A 23 -23.03 7.15 7.80
N LEU A 24 -22.04 7.94 8.23
CA LEU A 24 -20.74 8.06 7.56
C LEU A 24 -19.56 7.47 8.36
N VAL A 25 -19.77 7.09 9.63
CA VAL A 25 -18.71 6.48 10.46
C VAL A 25 -19.30 5.45 11.40
N SER A 26 -18.61 4.34 11.62
CA SER A 26 -19.03 3.27 12.53
C SER A 26 -17.84 2.55 13.14
N ILE A 27 -17.99 2.10 14.37
CA ILE A 27 -17.18 1.04 14.96
C ILE A 27 -18.04 -0.23 14.93
N VAL A 28 -17.46 -1.33 14.47
CA VAL A 28 -18.14 -2.63 14.36
C VAL A 28 -17.32 -3.69 15.08
N HIS A 29 -18.02 -4.63 15.72
CA HIS A 29 -17.38 -5.73 16.45
C HIS A 29 -17.80 -7.07 15.85
N PHE A 30 -16.85 -7.79 15.31
CA PHE A 30 -17.03 -9.16 14.83
C PHE A 30 -16.70 -10.14 15.96
N ASP A 31 -17.61 -11.04 16.20
CA ASP A 31 -17.48 -12.17 17.11
C ASP A 31 -18.07 -13.45 16.48
N ASP A 32 -18.22 -14.50 17.25
CA ASP A 32 -18.76 -15.79 16.81
C ASP A 32 -20.25 -15.74 16.44
N THR A 33 -20.97 -14.70 16.83
CA THR A 33 -22.42 -14.53 16.55
C THR A 33 -22.67 -13.86 15.20
N VAL A 34 -21.70 -13.12 14.65
CA VAL A 34 -21.87 -12.40 13.39
C VAL A 34 -21.69 -13.34 12.20
N HIS A 35 -22.75 -13.44 11.39
CA HIS A 35 -22.70 -14.23 10.17
C HIS A 35 -21.71 -13.62 9.18
N GLN A 36 -20.65 -14.35 8.84
CA GLN A 36 -19.67 -13.92 7.84
C GLN A 36 -19.96 -14.59 6.50
N PRO A 37 -20.28 -13.82 5.48
CA PRO A 37 -20.53 -14.36 4.16
C PRO A 37 -19.23 -14.80 3.47
N THR A 38 -19.33 -15.80 2.63
CA THR A 38 -18.28 -16.26 1.72
C THR A 38 -18.28 -15.49 0.40
N HIS A 39 -18.48 -14.19 0.43
CA HIS A 39 -18.62 -13.36 -0.78
C HIS A 39 -17.45 -12.38 -0.93
N CYS A 40 -17.26 -11.89 -2.15
CA CYS A 40 -16.46 -10.69 -2.37
C CYS A 40 -17.29 -9.47 -1.97
N MET A 41 -16.65 -8.52 -1.30
CA MET A 41 -17.25 -7.26 -0.89
C MET A 41 -16.53 -6.09 -1.54
N HIS A 42 -17.26 -5.20 -2.18
CA HIS A 42 -16.74 -3.96 -2.73
C HIS A 42 -17.00 -2.82 -1.78
N PHE A 43 -15.93 -2.15 -1.30
CA PHE A 43 -16.00 -1.11 -0.29
C PHE A 43 -16.14 0.28 -0.92
N GLY A 44 -17.15 1.06 -0.52
CA GLY A 44 -17.30 2.48 -0.87
C GLY A 44 -16.68 3.45 0.15
N PHE A 45 -16.05 2.94 1.19
CA PHE A 45 -15.51 3.69 2.32
C PHE A 45 -14.15 3.14 2.77
N TYR A 46 -13.46 3.91 3.62
CA TYR A 46 -12.24 3.45 4.29
C TYR A 46 -12.60 2.51 5.44
N ALA A 47 -11.85 1.43 5.59
CA ALA A 47 -12.00 0.49 6.69
C ALA A 47 -10.65 0.08 7.27
N LEU A 48 -10.56 0.01 8.60
CA LEU A 48 -9.46 -0.60 9.34
C LEU A 48 -10.04 -1.67 10.26
N PHE A 49 -9.53 -2.90 10.15
CA PHE A 49 -9.93 -4.00 11.01
C PHE A 49 -8.74 -4.44 11.87
N LEU A 50 -8.86 -4.24 13.16
CA LEU A 50 -7.96 -4.79 14.18
C LEU A 50 -8.45 -6.20 14.50
N LYS A 51 -7.66 -7.21 14.14
CA LYS A 51 -7.98 -8.62 14.35
C LYS A 51 -7.39 -9.12 15.67
N ASN A 52 -8.17 -9.92 16.36
CA ASN A 52 -7.82 -10.49 17.65
C ASN A 52 -7.57 -12.01 17.59
N THR A 53 -8.00 -12.68 16.51
CA THR A 53 -7.80 -14.13 16.32
C THR A 53 -7.69 -14.51 14.84
N SER A 54 -6.98 -15.59 14.54
CA SER A 54 -6.67 -16.09 13.19
C SER A 54 -7.77 -16.94 12.54
N GLY A 55 -9.05 -16.59 12.76
CA GLY A 55 -10.19 -17.41 12.30
C GLY A 55 -10.61 -17.28 10.85
N CYS A 56 -10.04 -16.40 10.02
CA CYS A 56 -10.43 -16.28 8.61
C CYS A 56 -9.24 -16.00 7.69
N LYS A 57 -9.34 -16.52 6.45
CA LYS A 57 -8.44 -16.14 5.35
C LYS A 57 -9.07 -15.05 4.52
N ILE A 58 -8.35 -13.97 4.28
CA ILE A 58 -8.76 -12.93 3.34
C ILE A 58 -8.02 -13.18 2.04
N LYS A 59 -8.73 -13.26 0.92
CA LYS A 59 -8.15 -13.34 -0.43
C LYS A 59 -8.22 -11.99 -1.11
N TYR A 60 -7.09 -11.52 -1.59
CA TYR A 60 -7.02 -10.41 -2.52
C TYR A 60 -6.45 -10.91 -3.85
N GLY A 61 -7.25 -10.97 -4.90
CA GLY A 61 -6.86 -11.59 -6.16
C GLY A 61 -6.57 -13.10 -6.03
N LYS A 62 -5.37 -13.54 -6.44
CA LYS A 62 -4.97 -14.96 -6.45
C LYS A 62 -4.15 -15.41 -5.23
N THR A 63 -3.76 -14.50 -4.33
CA THR A 63 -2.89 -14.78 -3.19
C THR A 63 -3.68 -15.03 -1.90
N ASN A 64 -3.27 -16.05 -1.14
CA ASN A 64 -3.78 -16.35 0.20
C ASN A 64 -2.99 -15.57 1.23
N TYR A 65 -3.66 -15.21 2.32
CA TYR A 65 -3.12 -14.55 3.49
C TYR A 65 -2.58 -15.53 4.50
N ASP A 66 -1.40 -15.21 5.05
CA ASP A 66 -1.02 -15.67 6.39
C ASP A 66 -1.46 -14.60 7.39
N PHE A 67 -2.47 -14.93 8.19
CA PHE A 67 -2.99 -14.06 9.23
C PHE A 67 -2.56 -14.64 10.57
N ASP A 68 -1.58 -13.99 11.16
CA ASP A 68 -1.28 -14.15 12.57
C ASP A 68 -2.24 -13.30 13.42
N ASP A 69 -2.33 -13.63 14.71
CA ASP A 69 -3.06 -12.81 15.68
C ASP A 69 -2.46 -11.39 15.74
N GLU A 70 -3.26 -10.42 16.20
CA GLU A 70 -2.84 -9.02 16.38
C GLU A 70 -2.39 -8.30 15.09
N THR A 71 -3.19 -8.40 14.04
CA THR A 71 -2.93 -7.68 12.78
C THR A 71 -3.96 -6.61 12.48
N VAL A 72 -3.53 -5.56 11.76
CA VAL A 72 -4.43 -4.58 11.15
C VAL A 72 -4.45 -4.77 9.65
N VAL A 73 -5.67 -4.81 9.09
CA VAL A 73 -5.90 -4.69 7.65
C VAL A 73 -6.68 -3.44 7.35
N SER A 74 -6.32 -2.81 6.25
CA SER A 74 -6.90 -1.55 5.83
C SER A 74 -7.39 -1.63 4.39
N PHE A 75 -8.54 -1.04 4.13
CA PHE A 75 -9.15 -0.99 2.80
C PHE A 75 -9.51 0.44 2.43
N ALA A 76 -9.25 0.81 1.17
CA ALA A 76 -9.68 2.07 0.58
C ALA A 76 -11.01 1.92 -0.16
N PRO A 77 -11.76 3.02 -0.37
CA PRO A 77 -12.89 3.03 -1.29
C PRO A 77 -12.50 2.54 -2.69
N GLY A 78 -13.36 1.74 -3.31
CA GLY A 78 -13.14 1.15 -4.63
C GLY A 78 -12.43 -0.21 -4.63
N GLN A 79 -12.02 -0.73 -3.47
CA GLN A 79 -11.41 -2.05 -3.39
C GLN A 79 -12.45 -3.16 -3.24
N THR A 80 -12.19 -4.29 -3.92
CA THR A 80 -12.99 -5.52 -3.78
C THR A 80 -12.18 -6.56 -3.05
N VAL A 81 -12.70 -7.07 -1.95
CA VAL A 81 -12.04 -8.01 -1.05
C VAL A 81 -12.89 -9.27 -0.89
N GLY A 82 -12.29 -10.43 -1.08
CA GLY A 82 -12.92 -11.72 -0.78
C GLY A 82 -12.68 -12.09 0.69
N ILE A 83 -13.75 -12.28 1.45
CA ILE A 83 -13.70 -12.75 2.82
C ILE A 83 -14.04 -14.24 2.81
N HIS A 84 -13.11 -15.10 3.23
CA HIS A 84 -13.33 -16.54 3.31
C HIS A 84 -13.14 -17.01 4.75
N ARG A 85 -14.20 -17.54 5.34
CA ARG A 85 -14.10 -18.24 6.62
C ARG A 85 -13.37 -19.57 6.42
N LEU A 86 -12.48 -19.91 7.33
CA LEU A 86 -11.95 -21.27 7.42
C LEU A 86 -13.06 -22.20 7.94
N GLU A 87 -13.38 -23.26 7.21
CA GLU A 87 -14.49 -24.16 7.55
C GLU A 87 -14.33 -24.79 8.96
N ASP A 88 -13.09 -25.01 9.41
CA ASP A 88 -12.77 -25.64 10.70
C ASP A 88 -12.07 -24.67 11.69
N GLY A 89 -12.06 -23.36 11.41
CA GLY A 89 -11.39 -22.37 12.26
C GLY A 89 -12.33 -21.70 13.26
N PRO A 90 -11.79 -21.10 14.36
CA PRO A 90 -12.57 -20.26 15.25
C PRO A 90 -13.18 -19.07 14.47
N ALA A 91 -14.30 -18.55 14.95
CA ALA A 91 -14.87 -17.35 14.36
C ALA A 91 -13.86 -16.20 14.47
N PRO A 92 -13.67 -15.39 13.43
CA PRO A 92 -12.76 -14.25 13.50
C PRO A 92 -13.33 -13.20 14.47
N VAL A 93 -12.53 -12.81 15.43
CA VAL A 93 -12.83 -11.70 16.33
C VAL A 93 -12.05 -10.47 15.85
N ALA A 94 -12.77 -9.39 15.57
CA ALA A 94 -12.16 -8.17 15.07
C ALA A 94 -12.97 -6.93 15.45
N THR A 95 -12.28 -5.83 15.70
CA THR A 95 -12.89 -4.50 15.80
C THR A 95 -12.60 -3.72 14.54
N GLY A 96 -13.62 -3.17 13.88
CA GLY A 96 -13.49 -2.42 12.65
C GLY A 96 -13.88 -0.96 12.82
N LEU A 97 -13.03 -0.05 12.35
CA LEU A 97 -13.37 1.35 12.11
C LEU A 97 -13.72 1.53 10.64
N LEU A 98 -14.92 2.03 10.36
CA LEU A 98 -15.42 2.34 9.02
C LEU A 98 -15.67 3.83 8.92
N PHE A 99 -15.23 4.50 7.86
CA PHE A 99 -15.55 5.92 7.64
C PHE A 99 -15.61 6.26 6.15
N HIS A 100 -16.69 6.90 5.75
CA HIS A 100 -16.94 7.29 4.37
C HIS A 100 -16.10 8.53 3.99
N PRO A 101 -15.64 8.68 2.73
CA PRO A 101 -14.93 9.88 2.27
C PRO A 101 -15.66 11.19 2.56
N ASP A 102 -16.99 11.21 2.48
CA ASP A 102 -17.80 12.40 2.76
C ASP A 102 -17.68 12.88 4.21
N PHE A 103 -17.38 11.97 5.16
CA PHE A 103 -17.12 12.36 6.54
C PHE A 103 -15.88 13.24 6.67
N LEU A 104 -14.89 13.01 5.80
CA LEU A 104 -13.65 13.77 5.74
C LEU A 104 -13.75 15.05 4.89
N HIS A 105 -14.89 15.28 4.23
CA HIS A 105 -15.04 16.43 3.34
C HIS A 105 -14.84 17.75 4.09
N LEU A 106 -14.04 18.67 3.49
CA LEU A 106 -13.62 19.96 4.04
C LEU A 106 -12.82 19.89 5.36
N THR A 107 -12.16 18.78 5.62
CA THR A 107 -11.27 18.62 6.80
C THR A 107 -9.81 18.51 6.41
N PRO A 108 -8.86 18.88 7.30
CA PRO A 108 -7.43 18.67 7.05
C PRO A 108 -7.09 17.20 6.77
N LEU A 109 -7.73 16.26 7.47
CA LEU A 109 -7.52 14.82 7.25
C LEU A 109 -7.95 14.41 5.83
N GLY A 110 -9.07 14.96 5.31
CA GLY A 110 -9.51 14.67 3.94
C GLY A 110 -8.49 15.08 2.87
N GLN A 111 -7.71 16.14 3.11
CA GLN A 111 -6.62 16.56 2.22
C GLN A 111 -5.40 15.63 2.31
N LYS A 112 -5.17 15.02 3.47
CA LYS A 112 -4.01 14.17 3.75
C LYS A 112 -4.28 12.67 3.56
N ILE A 113 -5.53 12.23 3.47
CA ILE A 113 -5.89 10.80 3.51
C ILE A 113 -5.13 9.94 2.49
N LYS A 114 -4.80 10.50 1.33
CA LYS A 114 -4.01 9.83 0.29
C LYS A 114 -2.54 9.62 0.66
N GLN A 115 -2.04 10.25 1.71
CA GLN A 115 -0.67 10.08 2.20
C GLN A 115 -0.52 8.80 3.03
N TYR A 116 -1.63 8.24 3.53
CA TYR A 116 -1.65 6.96 4.23
C TYR A 116 -1.65 5.81 3.21
N SER A 117 -0.44 5.49 2.72
CA SER A 117 -0.19 4.52 1.63
C SER A 117 -0.71 3.12 1.93
N PHE A 118 -0.76 2.73 3.20
CA PHE A 118 -1.19 1.41 3.65
C PHE A 118 -2.66 1.07 3.31
N PHE A 119 -3.51 2.03 3.02
CA PHE A 119 -4.84 1.77 2.46
C PHE A 119 -4.81 1.15 1.05
N SER A 120 -3.66 1.20 0.39
CA SER A 120 -3.45 0.64 -0.95
C SER A 120 -2.49 -0.55 -0.95
N TYR A 121 -2.11 -1.03 0.22
CA TYR A 121 -1.31 -2.24 0.34
C TYR A 121 -2.14 -3.48 0.02
N ALA A 122 -1.45 -4.51 -0.46
CA ALA A 122 -2.10 -5.80 -0.60
C ALA A 122 -2.36 -6.39 0.78
N SER A 123 -3.35 -7.24 0.86
CA SER A 123 -3.75 -7.80 2.12
C SER A 123 -2.71 -8.76 2.76
N ASN A 124 -1.69 -9.30 2.02
CA ASN A 124 -0.50 -9.99 2.58
C ASN A 124 0.56 -9.03 3.15
N GLU A 125 0.29 -7.76 3.16
CA GLU A 125 1.13 -6.68 3.68
C GLU A 125 0.48 -6.08 4.93
N ALA A 126 -0.27 -6.90 5.70
CA ALA A 126 -0.93 -6.47 6.92
C ALA A 126 0.08 -5.93 7.95
N LEU A 127 -0.36 -4.99 8.75
CA LEU A 127 0.41 -4.49 9.87
C LEU A 127 0.34 -5.50 11.02
N HIS A 128 1.49 -6.03 11.43
CA HIS A 128 1.64 -6.84 12.63
C HIS A 128 1.95 -5.96 13.83
N LEU A 129 1.18 -6.10 14.88
CA LEU A 129 1.26 -5.27 16.07
C LEU A 129 1.96 -6.00 17.22
N SER A 130 2.67 -5.25 18.05
CA SER A 130 2.97 -5.68 19.42
C SER A 130 1.73 -5.50 20.29
N SER A 131 1.70 -6.16 21.45
CA SER A 131 0.59 -6.02 22.40
C SER A 131 0.38 -4.57 22.86
N GLU A 132 1.46 -3.79 23.00
CA GLU A 132 1.37 -2.35 23.33
C GLU A 132 0.76 -1.54 22.18
N GLU A 133 1.19 -1.78 20.95
CA GLU A 133 0.67 -1.10 19.76
C GLU A 133 -0.80 -1.41 19.54
N ARG A 134 -1.21 -2.65 19.80
CA ARG A 134 -2.61 -3.07 19.76
C ARG A 134 -3.46 -2.29 20.75
N ILE A 135 -3.01 -2.17 22.01
CA ILE A 135 -3.71 -1.40 23.06
C ILE A 135 -3.89 0.05 22.61
N ILE A 136 -2.88 0.66 22.00
CA ILE A 136 -2.97 2.04 21.50
C ILE A 136 -4.06 2.18 20.45
N LEU A 137 -4.09 1.32 19.44
CA LEU A 137 -5.10 1.41 18.37
C LEU A 137 -6.51 1.11 18.89
N GLN A 138 -6.65 0.12 19.79
CA GLN A 138 -7.93 -0.19 20.43
C GLN A 138 -8.46 1.00 21.24
N ASP A 139 -7.62 1.69 22.02
CA ASP A 139 -8.03 2.87 22.80
C ASP A 139 -8.60 4.00 21.90
N TYR A 140 -8.03 4.22 20.71
CA TYR A 140 -8.61 5.19 19.76
C TYR A 140 -9.93 4.71 19.15
N MET A 141 -10.08 3.43 18.85
CA MET A 141 -11.37 2.87 18.41
C MET A 141 -12.44 3.03 19.51
N ASP A 142 -12.10 2.75 20.76
CA ASP A 142 -12.99 2.89 21.93
C ASP A 142 -13.39 4.37 22.17
N LYS A 143 -12.48 5.33 21.95
CA LYS A 143 -12.77 6.76 22.03
C LYS A 143 -13.77 7.19 20.94
N ILE A 144 -13.57 6.71 19.71
CA ILE A 144 -14.50 6.98 18.60
C ILE A 144 -15.87 6.37 18.91
N GLU A 145 -15.89 5.13 19.39
CA GLU A 145 -17.15 4.46 19.72
C GLU A 145 -17.92 5.18 20.82
N ARG A 146 -17.25 5.60 21.90
CA ARG A 146 -17.85 6.40 22.96
C ARG A 146 -18.46 7.68 22.43
N GLU A 147 -17.77 8.39 21.52
CA GLU A 147 -18.29 9.60 20.92
C GLU A 147 -19.54 9.33 20.04
N LEU A 148 -19.59 8.20 19.34
CA LEU A 148 -20.76 7.77 18.57
C LEU A 148 -21.93 7.34 19.43
N GLN A 149 -21.70 6.98 20.70
CA GLN A 149 -22.74 6.62 21.67
C GLN A 149 -23.39 7.85 22.35
N HIS A 150 -22.68 8.99 22.36
CA HIS A 150 -23.22 10.24 22.88
C HIS A 150 -24.15 10.95 21.88
N PRO A 151 -25.08 11.81 22.34
CA PRO A 151 -25.81 12.68 21.43
C PRO A 151 -24.86 13.55 20.62
N ILE A 152 -25.01 13.51 19.29
CA ILE A 152 -24.16 14.25 18.36
C ILE A 152 -24.31 15.76 18.60
N ASP A 153 -23.17 16.43 18.81
CA ASP A 153 -23.09 17.88 18.97
C ASP A 153 -22.11 18.51 17.94
N ARG A 154 -21.90 19.82 18.05
CA ARG A 154 -21.01 20.56 17.14
C ARG A 154 -19.53 20.14 17.19
N PHE A 155 -19.10 19.43 18.22
CA PHE A 155 -17.72 18.99 18.44
C PHE A 155 -17.50 17.54 18.04
N SER A 156 -18.54 16.72 17.98
CA SER A 156 -18.46 15.28 17.74
C SER A 156 -17.70 14.95 16.45
N LYS A 157 -17.99 15.64 15.34
CA LYS A 157 -17.27 15.44 14.09
C LYS A 157 -15.76 15.73 14.24
N SER A 158 -15.40 16.81 14.92
CA SER A 158 -14.00 17.19 15.13
C SER A 158 -13.27 16.21 16.03
N LEU A 159 -13.89 15.74 17.10
CA LEU A 159 -13.32 14.75 18.02
C LEU A 159 -13.10 13.41 17.33
N ILE A 160 -14.08 12.92 16.59
CA ILE A 160 -13.96 11.67 15.82
C ILE A 160 -12.83 11.77 14.80
N ILE A 161 -12.77 12.85 14.00
CA ILE A 161 -11.74 13.06 12.98
C ILE A 161 -10.35 13.11 13.61
N SER A 162 -10.18 13.82 14.74
CA SER A 162 -8.90 13.90 15.44
C SER A 162 -8.45 12.53 15.94
N ASN A 163 -9.34 11.72 16.50
CA ASN A 163 -9.01 10.36 16.91
C ASN A 163 -8.64 9.46 15.72
N ILE A 164 -9.36 9.57 14.59
CA ILE A 164 -9.03 8.87 13.35
C ILE A 164 -7.62 9.29 12.88
N GLU A 165 -7.33 10.60 12.80
CA GLU A 165 -6.02 11.09 12.31
C GLU A 165 -4.87 10.59 13.18
N VAL A 166 -5.00 10.63 14.51
CA VAL A 166 -3.98 10.12 15.42
C VAL A 166 -3.79 8.61 15.25
N MET A 167 -4.88 7.84 15.13
CA MET A 167 -4.83 6.40 14.91
C MET A 167 -4.12 6.06 13.59
N LEU A 168 -4.40 6.80 12.51
CA LEU A 168 -3.73 6.62 11.22
C LEU A 168 -2.23 6.95 11.30
N ASN A 169 -1.85 8.01 12.04
CA ASN A 169 -0.45 8.36 12.26
C ASN A 169 0.30 7.27 13.06
N TYR A 170 -0.33 6.67 14.08
CA TYR A 170 0.24 5.51 14.77
C TYR A 170 0.40 4.31 13.84
N SER A 171 -0.59 4.04 13.00
CA SER A 171 -0.50 2.95 12.01
C SER A 171 0.68 3.15 11.06
N MET A 172 0.91 4.38 10.55
CA MET A 172 2.09 4.70 9.74
C MET A 172 3.39 4.43 10.50
N ARG A 173 3.49 4.90 11.73
CA ARG A 173 4.67 4.68 12.60
C ARG A 173 4.94 3.18 12.81
N PHE A 174 3.89 2.39 13.00
CA PHE A 174 4.03 0.95 13.22
C PHE A 174 4.43 0.22 11.93
N TYR A 175 3.97 0.67 10.75
CA TYR A 175 4.49 0.18 9.47
C TYR A 175 5.97 0.54 9.29
N GLU A 176 6.41 1.75 9.62
CA GLU A 176 7.83 2.12 9.58
C GLU A 176 8.67 1.22 10.48
N ARG A 177 8.22 0.95 11.72
CA ARG A 177 8.86 -0.03 12.61
C ARG A 177 8.87 -1.42 11.97
N GLN A 178 7.77 -1.87 11.35
CA GLN A 178 7.68 -3.17 10.70
C GLN A 178 8.69 -3.31 9.54
N PHE A 179 8.90 -2.27 8.76
CA PHE A 179 9.94 -2.28 7.71
C PHE A 179 11.34 -2.50 8.31
N ILE A 180 11.63 -1.90 9.46
CA ILE A 180 12.92 -2.07 10.15
C ILE A 180 13.04 -3.48 10.75
N THR A 181 12.00 -3.99 11.43
CA THR A 181 12.08 -5.24 12.19
C THR A 181 11.96 -6.52 11.35
N ARG A 182 11.47 -6.41 10.12
CA ARG A 182 11.41 -7.52 9.15
C ARG A 182 12.62 -7.54 8.20
N GLU A 183 13.78 -7.18 8.72
CA GLU A 183 15.02 -7.02 7.97
C GLU A 183 15.36 -8.19 7.04
N GLU A 184 15.22 -9.44 7.48
CA GLU A 184 15.52 -10.62 6.64
C GLU A 184 14.59 -10.74 5.43
N LEU A 185 13.29 -10.53 5.60
CA LEU A 185 12.31 -10.59 4.51
C LEU A 185 12.45 -9.39 3.55
N ASN A 186 12.70 -8.22 4.11
CA ASN A 186 12.87 -6.99 3.37
C ASN A 186 14.19 -7.01 2.58
N ASN A 187 15.29 -7.47 3.19
CA ASN A 187 16.58 -7.66 2.53
C ASN A 187 16.46 -8.68 1.40
N SER A 188 15.71 -9.77 1.58
CA SER A 188 15.44 -10.74 0.51
C SER A 188 14.66 -10.11 -0.65
N ALA A 189 13.61 -9.31 -0.36
CA ALA A 189 12.84 -8.62 -1.39
C ALA A 189 13.67 -7.54 -2.11
N MET A 190 14.46 -6.76 -1.35
CA MET A 190 15.33 -5.73 -1.88
C MET A 190 16.45 -6.33 -2.74
N SER A 191 17.14 -7.36 -2.26
CA SER A 191 18.19 -8.07 -3.03
C SER A 191 17.64 -8.69 -4.31
N ARG A 192 16.43 -9.28 -4.24
CA ARG A 192 15.75 -9.81 -5.42
C ARG A 192 15.39 -8.71 -6.41
N PHE A 193 14.92 -7.57 -5.92
CA PHE A 193 14.64 -6.41 -6.77
C PHE A 193 15.91 -5.91 -7.47
N GLU A 194 17.00 -5.74 -6.72
CA GLU A 194 18.27 -5.29 -7.30
C GLU A 194 18.79 -6.23 -8.39
N MET A 195 18.75 -7.54 -8.13
CA MET A 195 19.13 -8.57 -9.11
C MET A 195 18.25 -8.49 -10.37
N LEU A 196 16.91 -8.39 -10.19
CA LEU A 196 15.97 -8.28 -11.31
C LEU A 196 16.16 -6.98 -12.10
N LEU A 197 16.50 -5.87 -11.45
CA LEU A 197 16.76 -4.59 -12.11
C LEU A 197 18.07 -4.63 -12.91
N ASP A 198 19.12 -5.20 -12.34
CA ASP A 198 20.40 -5.37 -13.04
C ASP A 198 20.23 -6.35 -14.24
N GLU A 199 19.51 -7.47 -14.06
CA GLU A 199 19.16 -8.39 -15.16
C GLU A 199 18.32 -7.69 -16.25
N TYR A 200 17.35 -6.86 -15.88
CA TYR A 200 16.52 -6.10 -16.82
C TYR A 200 17.37 -5.20 -17.72
N LEU A 201 18.34 -4.51 -17.13
CA LEU A 201 19.23 -3.59 -17.86
C LEU A 201 20.25 -4.35 -18.72
N ASP A 202 20.84 -5.41 -18.19
CA ASP A 202 21.91 -6.16 -18.86
C ASP A 202 21.41 -7.07 -19.99
N SER A 203 20.21 -7.65 -19.85
CA SER A 203 19.61 -8.52 -20.88
C SER A 203 19.01 -7.79 -22.06
N GLY A 204 18.90 -6.45 -21.99
CA GLY A 204 18.24 -5.64 -23.03
C GLY A 204 16.72 -5.77 -23.03
N MET A 205 16.10 -6.16 -21.92
CA MET A 205 14.64 -6.24 -21.78
C MET A 205 13.94 -4.91 -22.09
N GLY A 206 14.64 -3.78 -21.99
CA GLY A 206 14.14 -2.49 -22.42
C GLY A 206 13.65 -2.45 -23.88
N LEU A 207 14.22 -3.29 -24.76
CA LEU A 207 13.81 -3.39 -26.18
C LEU A 207 12.39 -3.96 -26.35
N THR A 208 11.94 -4.82 -25.46
CA THR A 208 10.65 -5.52 -25.52
C THR A 208 9.64 -4.98 -24.54
N GLU A 209 10.06 -4.70 -23.30
CA GLU A 209 9.20 -4.29 -22.20
C GLU A 209 9.15 -2.75 -22.02
N GLY A 210 10.05 -2.00 -22.65
CA GLY A 210 10.14 -0.54 -22.54
C GLY A 210 10.91 -0.06 -21.31
N ILE A 211 10.55 1.11 -20.79
CA ILE A 211 11.21 1.68 -19.60
C ILE A 211 10.78 0.90 -18.35
N PRO A 212 11.75 0.47 -17.50
CA PRO A 212 11.42 -0.26 -16.27
C PRO A 212 10.54 0.55 -15.32
N THR A 213 9.46 -0.07 -14.82
CA THR A 213 8.48 0.58 -13.95
C THR A 213 8.47 -0.01 -12.55
N VAL A 214 8.06 0.80 -11.58
CA VAL A 214 7.87 0.36 -10.18
C VAL A 214 6.90 -0.82 -10.11
N LYS A 215 5.80 -0.77 -10.87
CA LYS A 215 4.79 -1.83 -10.90
C LYS A 215 5.39 -3.16 -11.39
N TYR A 216 6.20 -3.14 -12.45
CA TYR A 216 6.83 -4.34 -12.99
C TYR A 216 7.65 -5.09 -11.92
N PHE A 217 8.49 -4.35 -11.16
CA PHE A 217 9.32 -4.97 -10.13
C PHE A 217 8.51 -5.37 -8.90
N ALA A 218 7.54 -4.57 -8.48
CA ALA A 218 6.64 -4.91 -7.40
C ALA A 218 5.92 -6.26 -7.68
N ASP A 219 5.37 -6.44 -8.88
CA ASP A 219 4.74 -7.68 -9.31
C ASP A 219 5.73 -8.87 -9.29
N LYS A 220 6.99 -8.66 -9.69
CA LYS A 220 8.04 -9.69 -9.70
C LYS A 220 8.51 -10.12 -8.31
N VAL A 221 8.49 -9.21 -7.33
CA VAL A 221 8.80 -9.52 -5.93
C VAL A 221 7.56 -9.86 -5.11
N CYS A 222 6.38 -9.97 -5.75
CA CYS A 222 5.09 -10.34 -5.14
C CYS A 222 4.61 -9.34 -4.05
N LEU A 223 4.88 -8.05 -4.27
CA LEU A 223 4.44 -6.95 -3.41
C LEU A 223 3.50 -6.00 -4.16
N SER A 224 2.66 -5.27 -3.42
CA SER A 224 1.91 -4.16 -4.01
C SER A 224 2.87 -3.01 -4.37
N PRO A 225 2.59 -2.22 -5.43
CA PRO A 225 3.46 -1.11 -5.83
C PRO A 225 3.69 -0.08 -4.71
N ASN A 226 2.71 0.13 -3.85
CA ASN A 226 2.82 1.09 -2.75
C ASN A 226 3.68 0.55 -1.61
N TYR A 227 3.44 -0.70 -1.15
CA TYR A 227 4.30 -1.33 -0.14
C TYR A 227 5.75 -1.44 -0.63
N PHE A 228 5.94 -1.88 -1.89
CA PHE A 228 7.26 -1.94 -2.51
C PHE A 228 7.94 -0.55 -2.58
N GLY A 229 7.17 0.50 -2.91
CA GLY A 229 7.67 1.87 -2.92
C GLY A 229 8.14 2.34 -1.55
N ASP A 230 7.37 2.06 -0.50
CA ASP A 230 7.68 2.43 0.87
C ASP A 230 8.85 1.59 1.41
N LEU A 231 8.92 0.29 1.08
CA LEU A 231 10.05 -0.58 1.39
C LEU A 231 11.35 -0.04 0.79
N VAL A 232 11.39 0.22 -0.53
CA VAL A 232 12.58 0.76 -1.19
C VAL A 232 13.00 2.10 -0.58
N LYS A 233 12.03 2.95 -0.22
CA LYS A 233 12.31 4.23 0.41
C LYS A 233 12.87 4.09 1.83
N SER A 234 12.36 3.14 2.62
CA SER A 234 12.88 2.83 3.95
C SER A 234 14.34 2.35 3.89
N GLU A 235 14.65 1.44 2.95
CA GLU A 235 15.99 0.85 2.81
C GLU A 235 17.02 1.78 2.18
N THR A 236 16.59 2.63 1.23
CA THR A 236 17.54 3.42 0.39
C THR A 236 17.47 4.93 0.61
N GLY A 237 16.45 5.42 1.31
CA GLY A 237 16.13 6.84 1.43
C GLY A 237 15.61 7.47 0.13
N LYS A 238 15.41 6.68 -0.94
CA LYS A 238 14.92 7.13 -2.26
C LYS A 238 13.62 6.44 -2.61
N THR A 239 12.74 7.14 -3.33
CA THR A 239 11.58 6.46 -3.90
C THR A 239 12.02 5.36 -4.87
N ALA A 240 11.22 4.31 -5.03
CA ALA A 240 11.52 3.22 -5.97
C ALA A 240 11.75 3.73 -7.40
N GLN A 241 11.01 4.76 -7.83
CA GLN A 241 11.20 5.39 -9.13
C GLN A 241 12.57 6.08 -9.24
N GLU A 242 12.99 6.81 -8.22
CA GLU A 242 14.32 7.47 -8.19
C GLU A 242 15.46 6.44 -8.18
N TYR A 243 15.28 5.34 -7.45
CA TYR A 243 16.25 4.25 -7.40
C TYR A 243 16.43 3.58 -8.77
N ILE A 244 15.33 3.24 -9.46
CA ILE A 244 15.35 2.71 -10.82
C ILE A 244 16.04 3.69 -11.77
N GLN A 245 15.70 4.98 -11.71
CA GLN A 245 16.33 6.01 -12.55
C GLN A 245 17.82 6.14 -12.30
N LEU A 246 18.26 6.04 -11.04
CA LEU A 246 19.69 6.05 -10.69
C LEU A 246 20.45 4.88 -11.33
N LYS A 247 19.90 3.67 -11.24
CA LYS A 247 20.49 2.48 -11.89
C LYS A 247 20.52 2.63 -13.41
N MET A 248 19.43 3.10 -14.04
CA MET A 248 19.38 3.38 -15.47
C MET A 248 20.44 4.38 -15.91
N ILE A 249 20.68 5.45 -15.14
CA ILE A 249 21.72 6.44 -15.44
C ILE A 249 23.12 5.83 -15.31
N ASN A 250 23.36 5.00 -14.31
CA ASN A 250 24.66 4.34 -14.17
C ASN A 250 24.92 3.37 -15.34
N TYR A 251 23.91 2.60 -15.73
CA TYR A 251 23.98 1.75 -16.93
C TYR A 251 24.21 2.59 -18.20
N ALA A 252 23.48 3.70 -18.37
CA ALA A 252 23.67 4.60 -19.50
C ALA A 252 25.10 5.15 -19.58
N LYS A 253 25.66 5.57 -18.44
CA LYS A 253 27.04 6.06 -18.37
C LYS A 253 28.04 4.99 -18.84
N SER A 254 27.90 3.77 -18.35
CA SER A 254 28.76 2.64 -18.78
C SER A 254 28.59 2.33 -20.26
N SER A 255 27.36 2.26 -20.76
CA SER A 255 27.08 2.00 -22.19
C SER A 255 27.62 3.10 -23.13
N LEU A 256 27.56 4.37 -22.68
CA LEU A 256 28.11 5.48 -23.48
C LEU A 256 29.64 5.48 -23.58
N LEU A 257 30.33 4.77 -22.70
CA LEU A 257 31.81 4.59 -22.78
C LEU A 257 32.20 3.54 -23.85
N ASP A 258 31.29 2.62 -24.18
CA ASP A 258 31.54 1.66 -25.26
C ASP A 258 31.46 2.37 -26.63
N PRO A 259 32.57 2.46 -27.40
CA PRO A 259 32.55 3.11 -28.70
C PRO A 259 31.69 2.39 -29.74
N LYS A 260 31.31 1.13 -29.48
CA LYS A 260 30.43 0.33 -30.36
C LYS A 260 28.97 0.70 -30.23
N LEU A 261 28.58 1.30 -29.12
CA LEU A 261 27.19 1.67 -28.85
C LEU A 261 26.94 3.13 -29.21
N SER A 262 25.97 3.39 -30.06
CA SER A 262 25.49 4.71 -30.35
C SER A 262 24.55 5.22 -29.23
N THR A 263 24.39 6.53 -29.11
CA THR A 263 23.40 7.13 -28.19
C THR A 263 21.97 6.59 -28.43
N LYS A 264 21.62 6.31 -29.70
CA LYS A 264 20.34 5.71 -30.08
C LYS A 264 20.19 4.30 -29.53
N GLN A 265 21.20 3.44 -29.73
CA GLN A 265 21.19 2.07 -29.21
C GLN A 265 21.14 2.04 -27.68
N THR A 266 21.88 2.91 -26.99
CA THR A 266 21.79 3.04 -25.54
C THR A 266 20.36 3.43 -25.09
N ALA A 267 19.71 4.34 -25.82
CA ALA A 267 18.34 4.72 -25.53
C ALA A 267 17.35 3.54 -25.70
N GLU A 268 17.51 2.77 -26.78
CA GLU A 268 16.68 1.60 -27.08
C GLU A 268 16.87 0.49 -26.04
N LEU A 269 18.11 0.19 -25.63
CA LEU A 269 18.41 -0.78 -24.58
C LEU A 269 17.76 -0.42 -23.24
N LEU A 270 17.66 0.87 -22.92
CA LEU A 270 16.99 1.39 -21.72
C LEU A 270 15.47 1.50 -21.86
N GLY A 271 14.90 1.12 -23.01
CA GLY A 271 13.46 1.11 -23.23
C GLY A 271 12.86 2.43 -23.73
N PHE A 272 13.69 3.40 -24.14
CA PHE A 272 13.19 4.65 -24.71
C PHE A 272 12.82 4.46 -26.17
N GLN A 273 11.54 4.59 -26.50
CA GLN A 273 11.05 4.53 -27.89
C GLN A 273 11.65 5.64 -28.78
N HIS A 274 11.92 6.81 -28.18
CA HIS A 274 12.47 7.97 -28.87
C HIS A 274 13.78 8.43 -28.21
N PRO A 275 14.90 8.47 -28.91
CA PRO A 275 16.19 8.91 -28.38
C PRO A 275 16.17 10.29 -27.73
N GLN A 276 15.27 11.18 -28.19
CA GLN A 276 15.12 12.53 -27.62
C GLN A 276 14.64 12.50 -26.16
N HIS A 277 13.81 11.53 -25.78
CA HIS A 277 13.36 11.37 -24.39
C HIS A 277 14.51 10.90 -23.49
N PHE A 278 15.34 9.97 -23.99
CA PHE A 278 16.58 9.55 -23.31
C PHE A 278 17.54 10.74 -23.13
N ILE A 279 17.77 11.54 -24.16
CA ILE A 279 18.68 12.71 -24.09
C ILE A 279 18.20 13.69 -23.01
N ARG A 280 16.91 13.97 -22.95
CA ARG A 280 16.31 14.85 -21.91
C ARG A 280 16.45 14.22 -20.52
N PHE A 281 16.13 12.95 -20.38
CA PHE A 281 16.27 12.20 -19.13
C PHE A 281 17.72 12.23 -18.64
N PHE A 282 18.68 11.88 -19.49
CA PHE A 282 20.11 11.84 -19.17
C PHE A 282 20.62 13.24 -18.77
N LYS A 283 20.28 14.29 -19.54
CA LYS A 283 20.66 15.66 -19.22
C LYS A 283 20.07 16.14 -17.90
N LYS A 284 18.80 15.80 -17.61
CA LYS A 284 18.16 16.14 -16.34
C LYS A 284 18.89 15.53 -15.15
N GLN A 285 19.37 14.31 -15.29
CA GLN A 285 19.98 13.56 -14.20
C GLN A 285 21.50 13.84 -14.04
N THR A 286 22.19 14.21 -15.11
CA THR A 286 23.65 14.35 -15.11
C THR A 286 24.16 15.78 -15.37
N GLY A 287 23.28 16.68 -15.80
CA GLY A 287 23.64 18.03 -16.23
C GLY A 287 24.14 18.13 -17.67
N ASN A 288 24.60 17.01 -18.27
CA ASN A 288 25.18 16.96 -19.62
C ASN A 288 24.32 16.11 -20.56
N THR A 289 24.36 16.41 -21.86
CA THR A 289 23.81 15.50 -22.86
C THR A 289 24.70 14.25 -22.99
N PRO A 290 24.18 13.10 -23.47
CA PRO A 290 24.98 11.90 -23.72
C PRO A 290 26.22 12.17 -24.60
N ARG A 291 26.12 13.07 -25.59
CA ARG A 291 27.23 13.45 -26.44
C ARG A 291 28.31 14.26 -25.71
N GLU A 292 27.89 15.26 -24.92
CA GLU A 292 28.80 16.06 -24.07
C GLU A 292 29.50 15.16 -23.04
N TYR A 293 28.75 14.25 -22.41
CA TYR A 293 29.30 13.28 -21.45
C TYR A 293 30.40 12.40 -22.09
N ARG A 294 30.14 11.87 -23.28
CA ARG A 294 31.15 11.08 -24.03
C ARG A 294 32.40 11.88 -24.38
N LEU A 295 32.27 13.16 -24.75
CA LEU A 295 33.40 14.04 -25.10
C LEU A 295 34.23 14.47 -23.88
N GLN A 296 33.71 14.44 -22.67
CA GLN A 296 34.42 14.77 -21.43
C GLN A 296 35.33 13.64 -20.97
N LEU A 297 35.12 12.42 -21.45
CA LEU A 297 35.81 11.22 -21.00
C LEU A 297 36.84 10.67 -22.01
N ASN A 298 36.84 11.22 -23.23
CA ASN A 298 37.85 11.03 -24.28
C ASN A 298 38.74 12.26 -24.39
#